data_c87aabd2a16098757f3ec5db7c7676c9
#
_entry.id   c87aabd2a16098757f3ec5db7c7676c9
#
_cell.length_a   1.000
_cell.length_b   1.000
_cell.length_c   1.000
_cell.angle_alpha   90.00
_cell.angle_beta   90.00
_cell.angle_gamma   90.00
#
_symmetry.space_group_name_H-M   'P 1'
#
loop_
_entity.id
_entity.type
_entity.pdbx_description
1 polymer ?
#
loop_
_entity_poly.entity_id
_entity_poly.type
_entity_poly.pdbx_seq_one_letter_code
_entity_poly.pdbx_strand_id
1 'polypeptide(L)'
;MWRLPAPTDRPRRIERLVAELVGDDEAHAFWNAFRDRFITEQDVAELAREGFNSLRVPLNARHIADPDGWALNEEAMARVDRLIEWCRGHGIYVILDLHAAPGGQTGTNIDDSERDQPELFENEIHGAATVRLWRNVAKRYRDEWIVAGYDLLNEPLPDWFARYNDRVLPLYRRITEAIRSVDRRHAIILEGVHWATDWSIFTERIDDNLVLEFHKYWNNPDRESLDPYLRMRDAWEVPIFMGEGGENNTDWYAGAFRLYDDLGISWNFWTWKKMDTANSPLSIRAPEGWSRVAEAAGHGSPLPRD
;
A
#
# COMPACT_ATOMS: atom_id res chain seq x y z
N MET A 1 -8.06 3.12 7.35
CA MET A 1 -7.68 4.12 8.35
C MET A 1 -8.80 5.10 8.64
N TRP A 2 -9.03 6.11 7.84
CA TRP A 2 -10.17 7.00 7.91
C TRP A 2 -11.21 6.49 6.91
N ARG A 3 -12.14 5.66 7.34
CA ARG A 3 -13.23 5.24 6.45
C ARG A 3 -14.34 6.28 6.52
N LEU A 4 -14.33 7.20 5.57
CA LEU A 4 -15.45 8.07 5.30
C LEU A 4 -16.21 7.53 4.07
N PRO A 5 -17.55 7.70 4.03
CA PRO A 5 -18.33 7.26 2.89
C PRO A 5 -18.06 8.11 1.65
N ALA A 6 -18.38 7.58 0.47
CA ALA A 6 -18.36 8.39 -0.74
C ALA A 6 -19.28 9.63 -0.61
N PRO A 7 -18.89 10.80 -1.13
CA PRO A 7 -17.75 11.02 -2.02
C PRO A 7 -16.40 11.28 -1.33
N THR A 8 -16.31 11.20 0.02
CA THR A 8 -15.11 11.56 0.79
C THR A 8 -14.39 10.29 1.27
N ASP A 9 -14.01 9.42 0.38
CA ASP A 9 -13.60 8.04 0.64
C ASP A 9 -12.08 7.78 0.50
N ARG A 10 -11.29 8.79 0.10
CA ARG A 10 -9.85 8.64 -0.20
C ARG A 10 -9.01 9.81 0.28
N PRO A 11 -7.69 9.67 0.41
CA PRO A 11 -6.81 10.66 1.04
C PRO A 11 -7.02 12.09 0.55
N ARG A 12 -6.96 12.35 -0.77
CA ARG A 12 -7.12 13.72 -1.31
C ARG A 12 -8.47 14.34 -1.01
N ARG A 13 -9.54 13.56 -1.00
CA ARG A 13 -10.89 14.04 -0.70
C ARG A 13 -11.06 14.34 0.78
N ILE A 14 -10.48 13.51 1.65
CA ILE A 14 -10.46 13.74 3.10
C ILE A 14 -9.62 14.98 3.43
N GLU A 15 -8.46 15.12 2.81
CA GLU A 15 -7.59 16.29 2.99
C GLU A 15 -8.28 17.58 2.55
N ARG A 16 -8.99 17.54 1.43
CA ARG A 16 -9.80 18.68 0.95
C ARG A 16 -10.90 19.04 1.94
N LEU A 17 -11.65 18.04 2.43
CA LEU A 17 -12.69 18.28 3.44
C LEU A 17 -12.12 18.98 4.69
N VAL A 18 -10.98 18.51 5.20
CA VAL A 18 -10.35 19.14 6.36
C VAL A 18 -9.93 20.57 6.03
N ALA A 19 -9.36 20.84 4.85
CA ALA A 19 -8.99 22.20 4.45
C ALA A 19 -10.23 23.13 4.31
N GLU A 20 -11.34 22.63 3.80
CA GLU A 20 -12.60 23.37 3.72
C GLU A 20 -13.16 23.73 5.13
N LEU A 21 -12.92 22.85 6.13
CA LEU A 21 -13.41 23.05 7.48
C LEU A 21 -12.59 24.05 8.30
N VAL A 22 -11.25 23.97 8.22
CA VAL A 22 -10.35 24.70 9.11
C VAL A 22 -9.45 25.71 8.39
N GLY A 23 -9.43 25.72 7.06
CA GLY A 23 -8.50 26.50 6.24
C GLY A 23 -7.21 25.75 5.94
N ASP A 24 -6.49 26.18 4.89
CA ASP A 24 -5.32 25.46 4.35
C ASP A 24 -4.18 25.37 5.35
N ASP A 25 -3.85 26.44 6.07
CA ASP A 25 -2.73 26.47 7.01
C ASP A 25 -2.96 25.50 8.19
N GLU A 26 -4.15 25.52 8.77
CA GLU A 26 -4.52 24.64 9.87
C GLU A 26 -4.64 23.18 9.42
N ALA A 27 -5.17 22.94 8.23
CA ALA A 27 -5.21 21.60 7.64
C ALA A 27 -3.79 21.06 7.40
N HIS A 28 -2.88 21.87 6.88
CA HIS A 28 -1.48 21.50 6.71
C HIS A 28 -0.82 21.13 8.05
N ALA A 29 -0.99 21.97 9.07
CA ALA A 29 -0.46 21.70 10.41
C ALA A 29 -1.05 20.41 11.01
N PHE A 30 -2.36 20.19 10.86
CA PHE A 30 -3.03 18.95 11.30
C PHE A 30 -2.44 17.71 10.62
N TRP A 31 -2.32 17.71 9.29
CA TRP A 31 -1.83 16.54 8.55
C TRP A 31 -0.36 16.24 8.85
N ASN A 32 0.47 17.25 9.05
CA ASN A 32 1.85 17.05 9.48
C ASN A 32 1.91 16.43 10.88
N ALA A 33 1.16 16.98 11.83
CA ALA A 33 1.08 16.41 13.17
C ALA A 33 0.54 14.97 13.19
N PHE A 34 -0.45 14.67 12.34
CA PHE A 34 -0.99 13.33 12.17
C PHE A 34 0.08 12.36 11.65
N ARG A 35 0.76 12.71 10.54
CA ARG A 35 1.80 11.85 9.94
C ARG A 35 2.98 11.63 10.87
N ASP A 36 3.34 12.61 11.70
CA ASP A 36 4.45 12.49 12.65
C ASP A 36 4.12 11.62 13.88
N ARG A 37 2.82 11.41 14.19
CA ARG A 37 2.38 10.72 15.41
C ARG A 37 1.66 9.40 15.14
N PHE A 38 1.22 9.15 13.91
CA PHE A 38 0.39 7.98 13.61
C PHE A 38 1.18 6.68 13.73
N ILE A 39 2.40 6.64 13.18
CA ILE A 39 3.34 5.54 13.39
C ILE A 39 4.55 6.09 14.15
N THR A 40 4.92 5.41 15.22
CA THR A 40 6.00 5.80 16.13
C THR A 40 7.01 4.67 16.29
N GLU A 41 8.18 4.96 16.87
CA GLU A 41 9.16 3.93 17.23
C GLU A 41 8.58 2.86 18.16
N GLN A 42 7.67 3.26 19.05
CA GLN A 42 6.98 2.33 19.95
C GLN A 42 6.13 1.31 19.18
N ASP A 43 5.53 1.70 18.06
CA ASP A 43 4.78 0.78 17.21
C ASP A 43 5.70 -0.29 16.59
N VAL A 44 6.88 0.12 16.14
CA VAL A 44 7.89 -0.80 15.58
C VAL A 44 8.44 -1.74 16.67
N ALA A 45 8.71 -1.20 17.86
CA ALA A 45 9.14 -2.01 19.01
C ALA A 45 8.07 -3.04 19.41
N GLU A 46 6.79 -2.65 19.36
CA GLU A 46 5.68 -3.56 19.65
C GLU A 46 5.55 -4.66 18.60
N LEU A 47 5.67 -4.33 17.32
CA LEU A 47 5.70 -5.33 16.23
C LEU A 47 6.81 -6.35 16.44
N ALA A 48 8.02 -5.89 16.78
CA ALA A 48 9.15 -6.77 17.07
C ALA A 48 8.89 -7.65 18.32
N ARG A 49 8.29 -7.09 19.37
CA ARG A 49 7.94 -7.81 20.60
C ARG A 49 6.90 -8.90 20.34
N GLU A 50 5.94 -8.65 19.45
CA GLU A 50 4.93 -9.63 19.04
C GLU A 50 5.47 -10.68 18.06
N GLY A 51 6.75 -10.58 17.65
CA GLY A 51 7.42 -11.56 16.80
C GLY A 51 7.29 -11.32 15.29
N PHE A 52 6.74 -10.19 14.87
CA PHE A 52 6.76 -9.80 13.46
C PHE A 52 8.18 -9.44 13.03
N ASN A 53 8.53 -9.77 11.80
CA ASN A 53 9.85 -9.52 11.24
C ASN A 53 9.81 -8.67 9.96
N SER A 54 8.64 -8.26 9.51
CA SER A 54 8.47 -7.37 8.35
C SER A 54 7.34 -6.37 8.57
N LEU A 55 7.46 -5.24 7.87
CA LEU A 55 6.48 -4.17 7.82
C LEU A 55 6.33 -3.71 6.37
N ARG A 56 5.14 -3.82 5.80
CA ARG A 56 4.79 -3.24 4.50
C ARG A 56 4.33 -1.81 4.70
N VAL A 57 4.92 -0.87 3.98
CA VAL A 57 4.78 0.57 4.17
C VAL A 57 4.08 1.20 2.96
N PRO A 58 2.78 1.51 3.06
CA PRO A 58 2.03 2.15 2.00
C PRO A 58 2.52 3.58 1.72
N LEU A 59 2.90 3.84 0.47
CA LEU A 59 3.35 5.13 -0.03
C LEU A 59 2.31 5.73 -0.98
N ASN A 60 2.01 7.02 -0.81
CA ASN A 60 1.19 7.77 -1.74
C ASN A 60 2.09 8.68 -2.58
N ALA A 61 2.12 8.48 -3.90
CA ALA A 61 2.97 9.23 -4.82
C ALA A 61 2.81 10.76 -4.66
N ARG A 62 1.59 11.24 -4.48
CA ARG A 62 1.28 12.67 -4.32
C ARG A 62 1.95 13.29 -3.09
N HIS A 63 2.20 12.49 -2.07
CA HIS A 63 2.87 12.99 -0.85
C HIS A 63 4.39 12.91 -0.94
N ILE A 64 4.92 11.87 -1.60
CA ILE A 64 6.37 11.56 -1.56
C ILE A 64 7.15 12.13 -2.75
N ALA A 65 6.47 12.64 -3.79
CA ALA A 65 7.13 13.19 -4.98
C ALA A 65 6.33 14.34 -5.59
N ASP A 66 6.99 15.07 -6.49
CA ASP A 66 6.30 15.98 -7.40
C ASP A 66 5.39 15.22 -8.39
N PRO A 67 4.45 15.90 -9.05
CA PRO A 67 3.50 15.24 -9.96
C PRO A 67 4.15 14.48 -11.11
N ASP A 68 5.34 14.90 -11.52
CA ASP A 68 6.08 14.30 -12.62
C ASP A 68 7.00 13.15 -12.17
N GLY A 69 7.16 12.92 -10.86
CA GLY A 69 8.02 11.90 -10.28
C GLY A 69 9.52 12.19 -10.40
N TRP A 70 9.91 13.42 -10.76
CA TRP A 70 11.31 13.81 -10.92
C TRP A 70 12.02 14.10 -9.60
N ALA A 71 11.32 14.74 -8.67
CA ALA A 71 11.88 15.08 -7.36
C ALA A 71 11.09 14.40 -6.24
N LEU A 72 11.80 13.80 -5.28
CA LEU A 72 11.20 13.33 -4.05
C LEU A 72 10.94 14.51 -3.11
N ASN A 73 9.84 14.46 -2.38
CA ASN A 73 9.55 15.41 -1.31
C ASN A 73 10.40 15.03 -0.08
N GLU A 74 11.46 15.76 0.18
CA GLU A 74 12.42 15.43 1.23
C GLU A 74 11.80 15.45 2.64
N GLU A 75 10.80 16.29 2.91
CA GLU A 75 10.09 16.29 4.20
C GLU A 75 9.30 14.99 4.39
N ALA A 76 8.58 14.55 3.37
CA ALA A 76 7.85 13.28 3.42
C ALA A 76 8.81 12.09 3.49
N MET A 77 9.88 12.10 2.70
CA MET A 77 10.87 11.03 2.70
C MET A 77 11.64 10.94 4.01
N ALA A 78 11.87 12.06 4.71
CA ALA A 78 12.46 12.03 6.05
C ALA A 78 11.63 11.25 7.07
N ARG A 79 10.30 11.18 6.90
CA ARG A 79 9.43 10.31 7.72
C ARG A 79 9.64 8.83 7.39
N VAL A 80 9.79 8.51 6.12
CA VAL A 80 10.10 7.13 5.66
C VAL A 80 11.50 6.72 6.15
N ASP A 81 12.50 7.58 6.02
CA ASP A 81 13.86 7.32 6.52
C ASP A 81 13.88 7.04 8.02
N ARG A 82 13.14 7.83 8.80
CA ARG A 82 13.02 7.65 10.25
C ARG A 82 12.36 6.32 10.61
N LEU A 83 11.30 5.93 9.89
CA LEU A 83 10.66 4.63 10.06
C LEU A 83 11.63 3.48 9.74
N ILE A 84 12.37 3.58 8.65
CA ILE A 84 13.39 2.59 8.25
C ILE A 84 14.49 2.48 9.33
N GLU A 85 14.91 3.60 9.91
CA GLU A 85 15.88 3.60 11.01
C GLU A 85 15.35 2.86 12.26
N TRP A 86 14.11 3.11 12.66
CA TRP A 86 13.45 2.35 13.74
C TRP A 86 13.38 0.86 13.40
N CYS A 87 12.94 0.52 12.20
CA CYS A 87 12.87 -0.87 11.75
C CYS A 87 14.24 -1.56 11.79
N ARG A 88 15.30 -0.86 11.37
CA ARG A 88 16.69 -1.36 11.46
C ARG A 88 17.10 -1.62 12.91
N GLY A 89 16.77 -0.71 13.83
CA GLY A 89 17.05 -0.84 15.27
C GLY A 89 16.35 -2.04 15.92
N HIS A 90 15.21 -2.45 15.40
CA HIS A 90 14.39 -3.56 15.92
C HIS A 90 14.45 -4.83 15.06
N GLY A 91 15.21 -4.85 13.98
CA GLY A 91 15.36 -6.03 13.11
C GLY A 91 14.10 -6.34 12.28
N ILE A 92 13.29 -5.34 11.96
CA ILE A 92 12.08 -5.45 11.14
C ILE A 92 12.42 -5.08 9.68
N TYR A 93 12.26 -6.00 8.76
CA TYR A 93 12.42 -5.71 7.33
C TYR A 93 11.30 -4.81 6.81
N VAL A 94 11.65 -3.93 5.88
CA VAL A 94 10.70 -2.97 5.30
C VAL A 94 10.42 -3.33 3.84
N ILE A 95 9.13 -3.42 3.50
CA ILE A 95 8.65 -3.50 2.12
C ILE A 95 8.04 -2.15 1.78
N LEU A 96 8.58 -1.47 0.78
CA LEU A 96 8.03 -0.19 0.31
C LEU A 96 6.98 -0.48 -0.76
N ASP A 97 5.74 -0.11 -0.49
CA ASP A 97 4.59 -0.35 -1.35
C ASP A 97 4.09 0.96 -1.98
N LEU A 98 3.94 0.99 -3.29
CA LEU A 98 3.26 2.11 -3.96
C LEU A 98 1.74 1.91 -3.93
N HIS A 99 1.15 2.32 -2.82
CA HIS A 99 -0.27 2.15 -2.54
C HIS A 99 -1.18 3.10 -3.33
N ALA A 100 -0.66 4.26 -3.72
CA ALA A 100 -1.37 5.20 -4.55
C ALA A 100 -0.41 5.80 -5.59
N ALA A 101 -0.50 5.30 -6.81
CA ALA A 101 0.33 5.71 -7.94
C ALA A 101 -0.15 7.03 -8.57
N PRO A 102 0.72 7.72 -9.33
CA PRO A 102 0.30 8.85 -10.16
C PRO A 102 -0.90 8.50 -11.04
N GLY A 103 -1.96 9.28 -10.97
CA GLY A 103 -3.21 9.06 -11.72
C GLY A 103 -4.15 8.00 -11.14
N GLY A 104 -3.69 7.22 -10.14
CA GLY A 104 -4.46 6.12 -9.55
C GLY A 104 -4.44 4.85 -10.40
N GLN A 105 -4.31 3.71 -9.76
CA GLN A 105 -4.23 2.39 -10.40
C GLN A 105 -5.54 1.62 -10.37
N THR A 106 -6.50 2.03 -9.53
CA THR A 106 -7.77 1.34 -9.37
C THR A 106 -8.97 2.18 -9.78
N GLY A 107 -8.90 3.51 -9.66
CA GLY A 107 -10.03 4.40 -9.84
C GLY A 107 -11.06 4.30 -8.69
N THR A 108 -10.64 3.83 -7.50
CA THR A 108 -11.53 3.63 -6.35
C THR A 108 -10.94 4.23 -5.06
N ASN A 109 -11.58 3.93 -3.93
CA ASN A 109 -11.11 4.35 -2.60
C ASN A 109 -9.85 3.61 -2.12
N ILE A 110 -9.37 2.65 -2.86
CA ILE A 110 -8.12 1.92 -2.54
C ILE A 110 -6.90 2.76 -2.87
N ASP A 111 -6.98 3.60 -3.90
CA ASP A 111 -5.93 4.53 -4.30
C ASP A 111 -6.29 6.00 -4.01
N ASP A 112 -5.56 6.94 -4.59
CA ASP A 112 -5.81 8.38 -4.47
C ASP A 112 -6.21 9.02 -5.81
N SER A 113 -6.89 8.25 -6.68
CA SER A 113 -7.38 8.71 -7.98
C SER A 113 -8.32 9.93 -7.82
N GLU A 114 -8.24 10.87 -8.76
CA GLU A 114 -9.04 12.09 -8.71
C GLU A 114 -10.42 11.90 -9.29
N ARG A 115 -10.53 11.19 -10.41
CA ARG A 115 -11.72 11.13 -11.27
C ARG A 115 -12.41 9.77 -11.28
N ASP A 116 -12.18 8.91 -10.30
CA ASP A 116 -12.73 7.55 -10.22
C ASP A 116 -12.41 6.70 -11.49
N GLN A 117 -11.19 6.93 -12.04
CA GLN A 117 -10.65 6.21 -13.18
C GLN A 117 -9.20 5.79 -12.89
N PRO A 118 -8.75 4.65 -13.42
CA PRO A 118 -7.38 4.20 -13.30
C PRO A 118 -6.47 4.91 -14.31
N GLU A 119 -6.30 6.24 -14.16
CA GLU A 119 -5.61 7.09 -15.12
C GLU A 119 -4.13 6.72 -15.30
N LEU A 120 -3.55 5.97 -14.36
CA LEU A 120 -2.24 5.36 -14.53
C LEU A 120 -2.13 4.55 -15.81
N PHE A 121 -3.22 3.85 -16.17
CA PHE A 121 -3.27 3.00 -17.34
C PHE A 121 -3.91 3.70 -18.56
N GLU A 122 -4.52 4.86 -18.38
CA GLU A 122 -5.14 5.63 -19.47
C GLU A 122 -4.20 6.67 -20.07
N ASN A 123 -3.29 7.21 -19.26
CA ASN A 123 -2.41 8.30 -19.66
C ASN A 123 -0.93 7.95 -19.41
N GLU A 124 -0.15 7.90 -20.49
CA GLU A 124 1.28 7.59 -20.46
C GLU A 124 2.10 8.52 -19.56
N ILE A 125 1.63 9.75 -19.30
CA ILE A 125 2.30 10.69 -18.40
C ILE A 125 2.40 10.10 -16.99
N HIS A 126 1.33 9.46 -16.50
CA HIS A 126 1.30 8.83 -15.18
C HIS A 126 2.19 7.58 -15.12
N GLY A 127 2.18 6.76 -16.16
CA GLY A 127 3.10 5.62 -16.27
C GLY A 127 4.57 6.06 -16.25
N ALA A 128 4.91 7.09 -17.01
CA ALA A 128 6.26 7.64 -17.01
C ALA A 128 6.65 8.27 -15.66
N ALA A 129 5.72 8.95 -14.98
CA ALA A 129 5.94 9.48 -13.63
C ALA A 129 6.20 8.35 -12.62
N THR A 130 5.43 7.27 -12.68
CA THR A 130 5.60 6.09 -11.81
C THR A 130 6.97 5.43 -12.00
N VAL A 131 7.43 5.30 -13.24
CA VAL A 131 8.76 4.76 -13.56
C VAL A 131 9.87 5.63 -12.96
N ARG A 132 9.77 6.96 -13.09
CA ARG A 132 10.75 7.90 -12.51
C ARG A 132 10.74 7.89 -10.99
N LEU A 133 9.53 7.87 -10.41
CA LEU A 133 9.35 7.77 -8.95
C LEU A 133 10.08 6.56 -8.39
N TRP A 134 9.81 5.37 -8.92
CA TRP A 134 10.45 4.14 -8.45
C TRP A 134 11.97 4.16 -8.62
N ARG A 135 12.46 4.68 -9.74
CA ARG A 135 13.91 4.85 -9.91
C ARG A 135 14.53 5.74 -8.84
N ASN A 136 13.84 6.82 -8.44
CA ASN A 136 14.34 7.75 -7.42
C ASN A 136 14.25 7.15 -6.00
N VAL A 137 13.18 6.43 -5.68
CA VAL A 137 13.03 5.69 -4.42
C VAL A 137 14.10 4.60 -4.33
N ALA A 138 14.27 3.80 -5.36
CA ALA A 138 15.30 2.75 -5.39
C ALA A 138 16.72 3.33 -5.29
N LYS A 139 17.00 4.45 -5.94
CA LYS A 139 18.30 5.15 -5.82
C LYS A 139 18.56 5.60 -4.39
N ARG A 140 17.53 6.06 -3.66
CA ARG A 140 17.66 6.49 -2.25
C ARG A 140 18.02 5.32 -1.34
N TYR A 141 17.37 4.16 -1.52
CA TYR A 141 17.45 3.01 -0.61
C TYR A 141 18.35 1.87 -1.10
N ARG A 142 19.00 1.98 -2.24
CA ARG A 142 19.82 0.89 -2.84
C ARG A 142 20.85 0.26 -1.92
N ASP A 143 21.33 1.00 -0.91
CA ASP A 143 22.34 0.55 0.04
C ASP A 143 21.76 0.24 1.43
N GLU A 144 20.42 0.33 1.57
CA GLU A 144 19.71 0.13 2.83
C GLU A 144 19.27 -1.33 2.98
N TRP A 145 20.06 -2.10 3.69
CA TRP A 145 19.87 -3.56 3.82
C TRP A 145 18.57 -3.99 4.53
N ILE A 146 17.97 -3.11 5.36
CA ILE A 146 16.72 -3.44 6.06
C ILE A 146 15.49 -3.31 5.14
N VAL A 147 15.62 -2.61 4.03
CA VAL A 147 14.59 -2.63 2.97
C VAL A 147 14.67 -3.98 2.26
N ALA A 148 13.63 -4.79 2.35
CA ALA A 148 13.58 -6.11 1.74
C ALA A 148 13.29 -6.03 0.24
N GLY A 149 12.41 -5.12 -0.16
CA GLY A 149 11.98 -5.01 -1.55
C GLY A 149 11.03 -3.85 -1.81
N TYR A 150 10.71 -3.73 -3.09
CA TYR A 150 9.82 -2.74 -3.66
C TYR A 150 8.58 -3.44 -4.22
N ASP A 151 7.44 -3.18 -3.60
CA ASP A 151 6.13 -3.60 -4.06
C ASP A 151 5.60 -2.54 -5.02
N LEU A 152 5.62 -2.90 -6.31
CA LEU A 152 5.58 -1.92 -7.36
C LEU A 152 4.25 -1.20 -7.51
N LEU A 153 3.15 -1.85 -7.16
CA LEU A 153 1.82 -1.28 -7.32
C LEU A 153 0.76 -2.06 -6.56
N ASN A 154 0.19 -1.45 -5.53
CA ASN A 154 -0.87 -2.03 -4.73
C ASN A 154 -2.16 -2.27 -5.53
N GLU A 155 -2.70 -3.48 -5.47
CA GLU A 155 -4.05 -3.87 -5.92
C GLU A 155 -4.48 -3.30 -7.29
N PRO A 156 -3.69 -3.45 -8.37
CA PRO A 156 -4.05 -2.85 -9.64
C PRO A 156 -5.36 -3.41 -10.19
N LEU A 157 -6.18 -2.52 -10.72
CA LEU A 157 -7.36 -2.76 -11.53
C LEU A 157 -8.42 -3.70 -10.93
N PRO A 158 -9.58 -3.18 -10.55
CA PRO A 158 -10.76 -4.01 -10.31
C PRO A 158 -11.27 -4.64 -11.61
N ASP A 159 -12.12 -5.67 -11.51
CA ASP A 159 -12.63 -6.45 -12.63
C ASP A 159 -13.36 -5.63 -13.70
N TRP A 160 -14.09 -4.58 -13.29
CA TRP A 160 -14.78 -3.70 -14.25
C TRP A 160 -13.85 -2.82 -15.08
N PHE A 161 -12.56 -2.76 -14.74
CA PHE A 161 -11.51 -2.15 -15.55
C PHE A 161 -10.57 -3.15 -16.22
N ALA A 162 -10.96 -4.44 -16.30
CA ALA A 162 -10.17 -5.53 -16.89
C ALA A 162 -9.68 -5.25 -18.33
N ARG A 163 -10.30 -4.30 -19.05
CA ARG A 163 -9.85 -3.84 -20.37
C ARG A 163 -8.42 -3.27 -20.38
N TYR A 164 -7.86 -2.99 -19.21
CA TYR A 164 -6.50 -2.46 -19.07
C TYR A 164 -5.50 -3.49 -18.51
N ASN A 165 -5.92 -4.73 -18.25
CA ASN A 165 -5.06 -5.76 -17.64
C ASN A 165 -3.77 -5.99 -18.44
N ASP A 166 -3.84 -5.90 -19.77
CA ASP A 166 -2.70 -6.05 -20.68
C ASP A 166 -1.64 -4.94 -20.56
N ARG A 167 -1.95 -3.84 -19.84
CA ARG A 167 -1.03 -2.72 -19.61
C ARG A 167 -0.21 -2.85 -18.34
N VAL A 168 -0.59 -3.75 -17.43
CA VAL A 168 0.05 -3.88 -16.11
C VAL A 168 1.45 -4.48 -16.23
N LEU A 169 1.61 -5.64 -16.84
CA LEU A 169 2.91 -6.29 -16.98
C LEU A 169 3.94 -5.46 -17.78
N PRO A 170 3.57 -4.80 -18.89
CA PRO A 170 4.47 -3.85 -19.57
C PRO A 170 4.91 -2.68 -18.67
N LEU A 171 4.03 -2.15 -17.82
CA LEU A 171 4.40 -1.10 -16.87
C LEU A 171 5.38 -1.65 -15.81
N TYR A 172 5.10 -2.81 -15.23
CA TYR A 172 6.00 -3.47 -14.29
C TYR A 172 7.41 -3.69 -14.86
N ARG A 173 7.51 -4.10 -16.12
CA ARG A 173 8.80 -4.25 -16.79
C ARG A 173 9.59 -2.95 -16.86
N ARG A 174 8.94 -1.86 -17.27
CA ARG A 174 9.56 -0.52 -17.34
C ARG A 174 10.02 -0.03 -15.96
N ILE A 175 9.21 -0.24 -14.93
CA ILE A 175 9.56 0.12 -13.55
C ILE A 175 10.76 -0.72 -13.09
N THR A 176 10.73 -2.03 -13.31
CA THR A 176 11.82 -2.94 -12.93
C THR A 176 13.12 -2.55 -13.61
N GLU A 177 13.12 -2.28 -14.90
CA GLU A 177 14.31 -1.80 -15.66
C GLU A 177 14.86 -0.49 -15.06
N ALA A 178 13.98 0.44 -14.69
CA ALA A 178 14.38 1.69 -14.08
C ALA A 178 14.99 1.50 -12.69
N ILE A 179 14.40 0.63 -11.85
CA ILE A 179 14.97 0.24 -10.56
C ILE A 179 16.34 -0.42 -10.77
N ARG A 180 16.45 -1.42 -11.65
CA ARG A 180 17.69 -2.18 -11.89
C ARG A 180 18.81 -1.32 -12.44
N SER A 181 18.49 -0.17 -13.05
CA SER A 181 19.51 0.80 -13.47
C SER A 181 20.27 1.43 -12.30
N VAL A 182 19.73 1.37 -11.09
CA VAL A 182 20.30 2.01 -9.86
C VAL A 182 20.44 1.06 -8.68
N ASP A 183 19.65 -0.02 -8.64
CA ASP A 183 19.60 -1.00 -7.57
C ASP A 183 19.44 -2.42 -8.13
N ARG A 184 20.40 -3.30 -7.81
CA ARG A 184 20.42 -4.68 -8.28
C ARG A 184 20.16 -5.72 -7.18
N ARG A 185 19.86 -5.27 -5.95
CA ARG A 185 19.84 -6.13 -4.76
C ARG A 185 18.45 -6.38 -4.20
N HIS A 186 17.64 -5.33 -4.08
CA HIS A 186 16.33 -5.45 -3.44
C HIS A 186 15.35 -6.27 -4.29
N ALA A 187 14.46 -6.99 -3.63
CA ALA A 187 13.44 -7.77 -4.31
C ALA A 187 12.46 -6.87 -5.07
N ILE A 188 12.02 -7.33 -6.23
CA ILE A 188 10.88 -6.77 -6.96
C ILE A 188 9.65 -7.58 -6.56
N ILE A 189 8.63 -6.92 -6.06
CA ILE A 189 7.39 -7.54 -5.62
C ILE A 189 6.29 -7.11 -6.57
N LEU A 190 5.54 -8.08 -7.10
CA LEU A 190 4.50 -7.84 -8.09
C LEU A 190 3.17 -8.39 -7.62
N GLU A 191 2.16 -7.57 -7.67
CA GLU A 191 0.77 -7.95 -7.48
C GLU A 191 0.07 -8.22 -8.81
N GLY A 192 -0.83 -9.20 -8.81
CA GLY A 192 -1.74 -9.43 -9.93
C GLY A 192 -2.82 -8.35 -10.02
N VAL A 193 -3.69 -8.47 -11.01
CA VAL A 193 -4.86 -7.60 -11.15
C VAL A 193 -6.00 -8.08 -10.23
N HIS A 194 -7.13 -7.41 -10.28
CA HIS A 194 -8.33 -7.81 -9.56
C HIS A 194 -8.10 -7.85 -8.05
N TRP A 195 -7.59 -6.73 -7.52
CA TRP A 195 -7.24 -6.60 -6.10
C TRP A 195 -6.16 -7.61 -5.67
N ALA A 196 -5.09 -7.73 -6.47
CA ALA A 196 -3.99 -8.68 -6.27
C ALA A 196 -4.39 -10.17 -6.30
N THR A 197 -5.62 -10.51 -6.73
CA THR A 197 -6.11 -11.89 -6.68
C THR A 197 -5.98 -12.66 -7.98
N ASP A 198 -5.85 -12.00 -9.13
CA ASP A 198 -5.72 -12.62 -10.45
C ASP A 198 -4.31 -12.46 -11.02
N TRP A 199 -3.59 -13.55 -11.10
CA TRP A 199 -2.22 -13.64 -11.62
C TRP A 199 -2.15 -14.00 -13.11
N SER A 200 -3.26 -14.02 -13.83
CA SER A 200 -3.30 -14.38 -15.26
C SER A 200 -2.46 -13.44 -16.14
N ILE A 201 -2.17 -12.24 -15.67
CA ILE A 201 -1.29 -11.28 -16.37
C ILE A 201 0.20 -11.70 -16.36
N PHE A 202 0.61 -12.57 -15.45
CA PHE A 202 1.98 -13.00 -15.33
C PHE A 202 2.29 -14.10 -16.36
N THR A 203 2.80 -13.71 -17.51
CA THR A 203 3.15 -14.60 -18.63
C THR A 203 4.63 -14.94 -18.69
N GLU A 204 5.48 -14.22 -17.96
CA GLU A 204 6.92 -14.40 -17.92
C GLU A 204 7.52 -13.79 -16.65
N ARG A 205 8.68 -14.34 -16.23
CA ARG A 205 9.49 -13.69 -15.19
C ARG A 205 10.20 -12.47 -15.78
N ILE A 206 10.07 -11.33 -15.10
CA ILE A 206 10.69 -10.06 -15.56
C ILE A 206 11.94 -9.67 -14.76
N ASP A 207 12.25 -10.44 -13.71
CA ASP A 207 13.43 -10.22 -12.86
C ASP A 207 13.88 -11.53 -12.19
N ASP A 208 15.17 -11.64 -11.87
CA ASP A 208 15.72 -12.81 -11.19
C ASP A 208 15.46 -12.81 -9.67
N ASN A 209 15.28 -11.62 -9.07
CA ASN A 209 14.96 -11.47 -7.64
C ASN A 209 13.51 -10.99 -7.48
N LEU A 210 12.59 -11.87 -7.84
CA LEU A 210 11.15 -11.63 -7.92
C LEU A 210 10.41 -12.30 -6.77
N VAL A 211 9.42 -11.62 -6.22
CA VAL A 211 8.39 -12.15 -5.34
C VAL A 211 7.03 -11.87 -5.98
N LEU A 212 6.11 -12.84 -5.96
CA LEU A 212 4.74 -12.61 -6.37
C LEU A 212 3.84 -12.45 -5.14
N GLU A 213 3.02 -11.41 -5.14
CA GLU A 213 2.17 -11.05 -4.02
C GLU A 213 0.69 -11.23 -4.36
N PHE A 214 -0.09 -11.70 -3.37
CA PHE A 214 -1.54 -11.78 -3.43
C PHE A 214 -2.17 -11.26 -2.14
N HIS A 215 -3.45 -10.83 -2.22
CA HIS A 215 -4.24 -10.38 -1.08
C HIS A 215 -5.42 -11.32 -0.84
N LYS A 216 -5.75 -11.59 0.42
CA LYS A 216 -6.88 -12.45 0.81
C LYS A 216 -7.55 -11.96 2.10
N TYR A 217 -8.87 -11.76 2.04
CA TYR A 217 -9.66 -11.26 3.15
C TYR A 217 -10.88 -12.12 3.49
N TRP A 218 -11.59 -12.63 2.47
CA TRP A 218 -12.93 -13.21 2.62
C TRP A 218 -13.04 -14.65 2.14
N ASN A 219 -11.96 -15.21 1.62
CA ASN A 219 -11.93 -16.60 1.16
C ASN A 219 -11.98 -17.58 2.32
N ASN A 220 -12.35 -18.83 2.04
CA ASN A 220 -12.12 -19.90 3.00
C ASN A 220 -10.61 -20.05 3.24
N PRO A 221 -10.18 -20.23 4.50
CA PRO A 221 -8.78 -20.47 4.83
C PRO A 221 -8.42 -21.94 4.56
N ASP A 222 -8.45 -22.35 3.31
CA ASP A 222 -8.15 -23.69 2.84
C ASP A 222 -7.13 -23.67 1.69
N ARG A 223 -6.52 -24.82 1.45
CA ARG A 223 -5.48 -24.98 0.41
C ARG A 223 -6.04 -24.72 -1.00
N GLU A 224 -7.27 -25.10 -1.28
CA GLU A 224 -7.90 -24.94 -2.60
C GLU A 224 -7.91 -23.47 -3.03
N SER A 225 -8.20 -22.57 -2.10
CA SER A 225 -8.19 -21.12 -2.33
C SER A 225 -6.81 -20.57 -2.72
N LEU A 226 -5.73 -21.31 -2.43
CA LEU A 226 -4.35 -20.93 -2.70
C LEU A 226 -3.72 -21.67 -3.89
N ASP A 227 -4.37 -22.69 -4.41
CA ASP A 227 -3.84 -23.54 -5.48
C ASP A 227 -3.31 -22.78 -6.72
N PRO A 228 -3.95 -21.73 -7.23
CA PRO A 228 -3.42 -20.97 -8.37
C PRO A 228 -2.06 -20.34 -8.07
N TYR A 229 -1.88 -19.81 -6.87
CA TYR A 229 -0.63 -19.16 -6.43
C TYR A 229 0.47 -20.19 -6.18
N LEU A 230 0.14 -21.30 -5.54
CA LEU A 230 1.07 -22.40 -5.31
C LEU A 230 1.58 -23.01 -6.62
N ARG A 231 0.71 -23.21 -7.61
CA ARG A 231 1.13 -23.70 -8.94
C ARG A 231 2.10 -22.75 -9.62
N MET A 232 1.87 -21.44 -9.56
CA MET A 232 2.76 -20.46 -10.16
C MET A 232 4.09 -20.39 -9.40
N ARG A 233 4.05 -20.38 -8.06
CA ARG A 233 5.25 -20.47 -7.20
C ARG A 233 6.15 -21.61 -7.64
N ASP A 234 5.56 -22.81 -7.76
CA ASP A 234 6.30 -24.03 -8.06
C ASP A 234 6.79 -24.06 -9.52
N ALA A 235 5.98 -23.55 -10.46
CA ALA A 235 6.37 -23.49 -11.88
C ALA A 235 7.45 -22.45 -12.17
N TRP A 236 7.47 -21.36 -11.45
CA TRP A 236 8.43 -20.27 -11.65
C TRP A 236 9.60 -20.31 -10.66
N GLU A 237 9.53 -21.16 -9.65
CA GLU A 237 10.52 -21.24 -8.57
C GLU A 237 10.79 -19.86 -7.94
N VAL A 238 9.72 -19.13 -7.64
CA VAL A 238 9.75 -17.80 -6.99
C VAL A 238 9.04 -17.85 -5.65
N PRO A 239 9.49 -17.11 -4.64
CA PRO A 239 8.74 -16.95 -3.41
C PRO A 239 7.41 -16.23 -3.66
N ILE A 240 6.42 -16.57 -2.85
CA ILE A 240 5.12 -15.90 -2.85
C ILE A 240 4.84 -15.29 -1.48
N PHE A 241 4.07 -14.22 -1.46
CA PHE A 241 3.81 -13.43 -0.29
C PHE A 241 2.32 -13.06 -0.22
N MET A 242 1.71 -13.22 0.94
CA MET A 242 0.38 -12.70 1.22
C MET A 242 0.53 -11.31 1.85
N GLY A 243 0.53 -10.28 1.02
CA GLY A 243 0.89 -8.91 1.42
C GLY A 243 -0.20 -8.19 2.20
N GLU A 244 -1.46 -8.56 1.99
CA GLU A 244 -2.58 -8.05 2.78
C GLU A 244 -3.60 -9.12 3.10
N GLY A 245 -3.91 -9.27 4.39
CA GLY A 245 -5.01 -10.09 4.88
C GLY A 245 -5.41 -9.65 6.27
N GLY A 246 -6.71 -9.62 6.50
CA GLY A 246 -7.24 -9.11 7.76
C GLY A 246 -8.73 -8.80 7.63
N GLU A 247 -9.21 -7.77 8.34
CA GLU A 247 -10.60 -7.27 8.28
C GLU A 247 -11.68 -8.36 8.45
N ASN A 248 -11.35 -9.43 9.14
CA ASN A 248 -12.18 -10.61 9.36
C ASN A 248 -12.30 -10.88 10.87
N ASN A 249 -12.60 -12.10 11.27
CA ASN A 249 -12.72 -12.53 12.65
C ASN A 249 -11.52 -13.40 13.09
N THR A 250 -11.41 -13.64 14.39
CA THR A 250 -10.30 -14.36 15.01
C THR A 250 -10.13 -15.80 14.48
N ASP A 251 -11.24 -16.49 14.19
CA ASP A 251 -11.18 -17.87 13.69
C ASP A 251 -10.61 -17.91 12.27
N TRP A 252 -10.99 -16.94 11.43
CA TRP A 252 -10.41 -16.78 10.11
C TRP A 252 -8.91 -16.49 10.20
N TYR A 253 -8.49 -15.57 11.06
CA TYR A 253 -7.07 -15.26 11.25
C TYR A 253 -6.28 -16.49 11.66
N ALA A 254 -6.77 -17.23 12.67
CA ALA A 254 -6.10 -18.44 13.15
C ALA A 254 -5.99 -19.51 12.06
N GLY A 255 -7.01 -19.67 11.23
CA GLY A 255 -7.01 -20.62 10.11
C GLY A 255 -6.09 -20.19 8.97
N ALA A 256 -6.24 -18.96 8.51
CA ALA A 256 -5.53 -18.45 7.35
C ALA A 256 -4.02 -18.32 7.59
N PHE A 257 -3.62 -17.68 8.69
CA PHE A 257 -2.19 -17.46 8.94
C PHE A 257 -1.46 -18.76 9.28
N ARG A 258 -2.10 -19.70 9.99
CA ARG A 258 -1.53 -21.05 10.14
C ARG A 258 -1.35 -21.76 8.81
N LEU A 259 -2.32 -21.66 7.90
CA LEU A 259 -2.22 -22.26 6.58
C LEU A 259 -1.06 -21.67 5.78
N TYR A 260 -0.85 -20.34 5.85
CA TYR A 260 0.29 -19.70 5.20
C TYR A 260 1.62 -20.21 5.77
N ASP A 261 1.75 -20.29 7.09
CA ASP A 261 2.94 -20.84 7.76
C ASP A 261 3.20 -22.30 7.34
N ASP A 262 2.16 -23.15 7.33
CA ASP A 262 2.25 -24.56 6.92
C ASP A 262 2.68 -24.73 5.47
N LEU A 263 2.38 -23.76 4.61
CA LEU A 263 2.73 -23.76 3.18
C LEU A 263 4.02 -22.98 2.87
N GLY A 264 4.70 -22.43 3.89
CA GLY A 264 5.89 -21.60 3.73
C GLY A 264 5.65 -20.31 2.98
N ILE A 265 4.47 -19.70 3.18
CA ILE A 265 4.09 -18.42 2.60
C ILE A 265 4.29 -17.34 3.65
N SER A 266 5.11 -16.34 3.38
CA SER A 266 5.21 -15.15 4.23
C SER A 266 3.95 -14.32 4.12
N TRP A 267 3.61 -13.61 5.20
CA TRP A 267 2.35 -12.86 5.24
C TRP A 267 2.45 -11.57 6.06
N ASN A 268 1.60 -10.59 5.75
CA ASN A 268 1.34 -9.40 6.54
C ASN A 268 -0.11 -9.34 6.98
N PHE A 269 -0.35 -8.75 8.14
CA PHE A 269 -1.68 -8.44 8.65
C PHE A 269 -2.08 -7.01 8.22
N TRP A 270 -3.22 -6.85 7.55
CA TRP A 270 -3.79 -5.56 7.21
C TRP A 270 -4.90 -5.18 8.21
N THR A 271 -4.79 -4.14 8.96
CA THR A 271 -3.71 -3.14 9.04
C THR A 271 -3.38 -2.91 10.51
N TRP A 272 -2.19 -2.40 10.82
CA TRP A 272 -1.69 -2.23 12.18
C TRP A 272 -2.61 -1.41 13.09
N LYS A 273 -3.12 -0.25 12.58
CA LYS A 273 -3.98 0.67 13.33
C LYS A 273 -5.24 1.04 12.56
N LYS A 274 -6.38 0.98 13.22
CA LYS A 274 -7.66 1.51 12.74
C LYS A 274 -8.35 2.33 13.83
N MET A 275 -9.33 3.13 13.44
CA MET A 275 -10.15 3.91 14.37
C MET A 275 -11.42 3.14 14.72
N ASP A 276 -11.70 3.02 16.03
CA ASP A 276 -12.91 2.40 16.61
C ASP A 276 -13.29 1.04 15.97
N THR A 277 -12.32 0.13 15.90
CA THR A 277 -12.56 -1.22 15.38
C THR A 277 -11.83 -2.27 16.19
N ALA A 278 -12.41 -3.48 16.24
CA ALA A 278 -11.84 -4.64 16.91
C ALA A 278 -11.07 -5.58 15.94
N ASN A 279 -11.00 -5.24 14.65
CA ASN A 279 -10.35 -6.08 13.64
C ASN A 279 -8.98 -5.55 13.17
N SER A 280 -8.30 -4.84 14.05
CA SER A 280 -6.88 -4.47 13.90
C SER A 280 -6.15 -4.66 15.22
N PRO A 281 -4.84 -4.93 15.23
CA PRO A 281 -4.06 -5.11 16.46
C PRO A 281 -4.16 -3.91 17.40
N LEU A 282 -4.14 -2.69 16.86
CA LEU A 282 -4.36 -1.47 17.64
C LEU A 282 -5.61 -0.74 17.17
N SER A 283 -6.41 -0.29 18.13
CA SER A 283 -7.57 0.56 17.89
C SER A 283 -7.34 1.97 18.44
N ILE A 284 -7.50 2.97 17.60
CA ILE A 284 -7.44 4.38 17.98
C ILE A 284 -8.88 4.82 18.27
N ARG A 285 -9.10 5.41 19.45
CA ARG A 285 -10.41 5.97 19.77
C ARG A 285 -10.71 7.17 18.86
N ALA A 286 -11.90 7.22 18.27
CA ALA A 286 -12.35 8.39 17.53
C ALA A 286 -12.37 9.63 18.45
N PRO A 287 -11.93 10.79 17.95
CA PRO A 287 -12.01 12.03 18.71
C PRO A 287 -13.47 12.44 18.91
N GLU A 288 -13.71 13.26 19.96
CA GLU A 288 -15.01 13.84 20.17
C GLU A 288 -15.48 14.63 18.94
N GLY A 289 -16.75 14.46 18.57
CA GLY A 289 -17.31 15.09 17.37
C GLY A 289 -17.04 14.37 16.05
N TRP A 290 -16.28 13.27 16.03
CA TRP A 290 -15.98 12.54 14.79
C TRP A 290 -17.22 12.06 14.04
N SER A 291 -18.29 11.69 14.75
CA SER A 291 -19.57 11.30 14.13
C SER A 291 -20.17 12.40 13.25
N ARG A 292 -20.04 13.68 13.66
CA ARG A 292 -20.48 14.84 12.86
C ARG A 292 -19.67 14.98 11.56
N VAL A 293 -18.35 14.75 11.66
CA VAL A 293 -17.46 14.76 10.48
C VAL A 293 -17.85 13.66 9.51
N ALA A 294 -18.06 12.43 10.00
CA ALA A 294 -18.44 11.30 9.20
C ALA A 294 -19.82 11.48 8.52
N GLU A 295 -20.78 12.06 9.25
CA GLU A 295 -22.11 12.38 8.72
C GLU A 295 -22.03 13.44 7.60
N ALA A 296 -21.33 14.54 7.83
CA ALA A 296 -21.15 15.59 6.83
C ALA A 296 -20.39 15.08 5.58
N ALA A 297 -19.40 14.25 5.75
CA ALA A 297 -18.67 13.63 4.65
C ALA A 297 -19.58 12.75 3.77
N GLY A 298 -20.52 12.02 4.39
CA GLY A 298 -21.50 11.18 3.68
C GLY A 298 -22.53 11.96 2.87
N HIS A 299 -22.83 13.18 3.29
CA HIS A 299 -23.83 14.04 2.62
C HIS A 299 -23.22 15.03 1.63
N GLY A 300 -21.91 15.11 1.53
CA GLY A 300 -21.22 16.11 0.69
C GLY A 300 -21.50 17.56 1.10
N SER A 301 -21.99 17.79 2.32
CA SER A 301 -22.31 19.10 2.84
C SER A 301 -21.20 19.61 3.74
N PRO A 302 -20.84 20.91 3.66
CA PRO A 302 -19.89 21.48 4.60
C PRO A 302 -20.45 21.39 6.02
N LEU A 303 -19.58 21.06 6.99
CA LEU A 303 -19.94 21.10 8.40
C LEU A 303 -20.28 22.53 8.82
N PRO A 304 -21.27 22.75 9.72
CA PRO A 304 -21.45 24.04 10.34
C PRO A 304 -20.15 24.48 11.05
N ARG A 305 -19.71 25.69 10.77
CA ARG A 305 -18.61 26.32 11.51
C ARG A 305 -19.23 26.89 12.80
N ASP A 306 -19.11 26.16 13.90
CA ASP A 306 -19.40 26.68 15.24
C ASP A 306 -18.10 26.96 15.99
#